data_a4b0eb1134995a87a22501d778d51df5
#
_entry.id   a4b0eb1134995a87a22501d778d51df5
#
_cell.length_a   1.000
_cell.length_b   1.000
_cell.length_c   1.000
_cell.angle_alpha   90.00
_cell.angle_beta   90.00
_cell.angle_gamma   90.00
#
_symmetry.space_group_name_H-M   'P 1'
#
loop_
_entity.id
_entity.type
_entity.pdbx_description
1 polymer ?
#
loop_
_entity_poly.entity_id
_entity_poly.type
_entity_poly.pdbx_seq_one_letter_code
_entity_poly.pdbx_strand_id
1 'polypeptide(L)' 'MTMAITTIRIDYASLPAGFDHSRKDAVAEVIEARLRDSGIKADASDVISHLKIELPTCGLAAAATVLADLGLI' A
#
# COMPACT_ATOMS: atom_id res chain seq x y z
N MET A 1 9.32 -23.65 4.63
CA MET A 1 9.58 -22.76 3.50
C MET A 1 9.32 -21.32 3.91
N THR A 2 10.32 -20.47 3.77
CA THR A 2 10.20 -19.07 4.20
C THR A 2 9.58 -18.27 3.06
N MET A 3 8.47 -17.55 3.33
CA MET A 3 7.90 -16.64 2.34
C MET A 3 8.67 -15.33 2.40
N ALA A 4 9.14 -14.87 1.26
CA ALA A 4 9.76 -13.57 1.16
C ALA A 4 8.69 -12.48 1.28
N ILE A 5 9.00 -11.44 2.03
CA ILE A 5 8.13 -10.27 2.23
C ILE A 5 8.79 -9.05 1.61
N THR A 6 8.02 -8.32 0.84
CA THR A 6 8.45 -7.04 0.26
C THR A 6 7.78 -5.91 1.02
N THR A 7 8.56 -4.89 1.34
CA THR A 7 8.05 -3.68 1.98
C THR A 7 8.10 -2.54 0.98
N ILE A 8 6.96 -1.86 0.80
CA ILE A 8 6.85 -0.69 -0.07
C ILE A 8 6.64 0.53 0.83
N ARG A 9 7.38 1.60 0.57
CA ARG A 9 7.27 2.87 1.29
C ARG A 9 6.74 3.93 0.34
N ILE A 10 5.69 4.62 0.79
CA ILE A 10 5.09 5.71 0.02
C ILE A 10 5.09 6.95 0.90
N ASP A 11 5.81 7.99 0.48
CA ASP A 11 5.87 9.24 1.21
C ASP A 11 4.49 9.91 1.19
N TYR A 12 4.09 10.49 2.32
CA TYR A 12 2.81 11.19 2.39
C TYR A 12 2.73 12.36 1.41
N ALA A 13 3.85 12.99 1.13
CA ALA A 13 3.92 14.07 0.16
C ALA A 13 3.64 13.60 -1.28
N SER A 14 3.79 12.30 -1.55
CA SER A 14 3.56 11.72 -2.87
C SER A 14 2.12 11.23 -3.06
N LEU A 15 1.26 11.34 -2.04
CA LEU A 15 -0.12 10.89 -2.15
C LEU A 15 -0.90 11.76 -3.13
N PRO A 16 -1.72 11.14 -4.03
CA PRO A 16 -2.59 11.91 -4.92
C PRO A 16 -3.57 12.78 -4.14
N ALA A 17 -4.04 13.84 -4.79
CA ALA A 17 -4.98 14.80 -4.17
C ALA A 17 -6.31 14.16 -3.76
N GLY A 18 -6.68 13.02 -4.34
CA GLY A 18 -7.90 12.30 -3.99
C GLY A 18 -7.84 11.61 -2.63
N PHE A 19 -6.66 11.49 -2.02
CA PHE A 19 -6.52 10.91 -0.69
C PHE A 19 -6.57 12.02 0.38
N ASP A 20 -7.16 11.68 1.52
CA ASP A 20 -7.26 12.60 2.65
C ASP A 20 -5.95 12.63 3.43
N HIS A 21 -5.15 13.67 3.18
CA HIS A 21 -3.84 13.83 3.81
C HIS A 21 -3.92 14.08 5.33
N SER A 22 -5.10 14.42 5.84
CA SER A 22 -5.29 14.61 7.28
C SER A 22 -5.64 13.31 7.99
N ARG A 23 -5.99 12.26 7.25
CA ARG A 23 -6.40 10.96 7.80
C ARG A 23 -5.55 9.84 7.20
N LYS A 24 -4.30 9.79 7.62
CA LYS A 24 -3.33 8.81 7.11
C LYS A 24 -3.72 7.37 7.43
N ASP A 25 -4.37 7.15 8.56
CA ASP A 25 -4.91 5.85 8.95
C ASP A 25 -5.98 5.36 7.97
N ALA A 26 -6.88 6.26 7.56
CA ALA A 26 -7.91 5.93 6.58
C ALA A 26 -7.30 5.65 5.20
N VAL A 27 -6.25 6.38 4.81
CA VAL A 27 -5.53 6.13 3.57
C VAL A 27 -4.91 4.73 3.58
N ALA A 28 -4.26 4.35 4.67
CA ALA A 28 -3.67 3.01 4.82
C ALA A 28 -4.75 1.93 4.70
N GLU A 29 -5.90 2.12 5.32
CA GLU A 29 -7.01 1.17 5.25
C GLU A 29 -7.55 1.00 3.83
N VAL A 30 -7.69 2.10 3.09
CA VAL A 30 -8.17 2.05 1.70
C VAL A 30 -7.20 1.26 0.83
N ILE A 31 -5.91 1.53 0.96
CA ILE A 31 -4.87 0.84 0.18
C ILE A 31 -4.88 -0.65 0.51
N GLU A 32 -4.93 -1.00 1.79
CA GLU A 32 -4.96 -2.39 2.23
C GLU A 32 -6.20 -3.11 1.69
N ALA A 33 -7.37 -2.48 1.76
CA ALA A 33 -8.61 -3.06 1.26
C ALA A 33 -8.54 -3.32 -0.25
N ARG A 34 -7.99 -2.39 -1.02
CA ARG A 34 -7.85 -2.55 -2.47
C ARG A 34 -6.89 -3.68 -2.81
N LEU A 35 -5.79 -3.81 -2.08
CA LEU A 35 -4.84 -4.90 -2.29
C LEU A 35 -5.47 -6.25 -1.93
N ARG A 36 -6.20 -6.32 -0.83
CA ARG A 36 -6.88 -7.56 -0.41
C ARG A 36 -7.99 -7.97 -1.37
N ASP A 37 -8.72 -6.99 -1.92
CA ASP A 37 -9.75 -7.25 -2.94
C ASP A 37 -9.15 -7.87 -4.20
N SER A 38 -7.89 -7.62 -4.47
CA SER A 38 -7.16 -8.21 -5.59
C SER A 38 -6.51 -9.57 -5.24
N GLY A 39 -6.80 -10.10 -4.07
CA GLY A 39 -6.28 -11.39 -3.62
C GLY A 39 -4.88 -11.33 -3.02
N ILE A 40 -4.39 -10.15 -2.68
CA ILE A 40 -3.06 -9.95 -2.12
C ILE A 40 -3.15 -9.82 -0.60
N LYS A 41 -2.41 -10.62 0.13
CA LYS A 41 -2.36 -10.55 1.60
C LYS A 41 -1.41 -9.44 2.04
N ALA A 42 -1.86 -8.21 1.87
CA ALA A 42 -1.06 -7.03 2.20
C ALA A 42 -1.48 -6.43 3.53
N ASP A 43 -0.51 -5.87 4.24
CA ASP A 43 -0.73 -5.08 5.45
C ASP A 43 -0.21 -3.67 5.18
N ALA A 44 -1.07 -2.67 5.35
CA ALA A 44 -0.69 -1.29 5.20
C ALA A 44 -0.77 -0.59 6.55
N SER A 45 0.25 0.19 6.88
CA SER A 45 0.35 0.91 8.15
C SER A 45 0.75 2.35 7.90
N ASP A 46 0.15 3.25 8.68
CA ASP A 46 0.57 4.64 8.70
C ASP A 46 1.66 4.81 9.77
N VAL A 47 2.89 5.03 9.32
CA VAL A 47 3.98 5.38 10.22
C VAL A 47 4.22 6.89 10.14
N ILE A 48 5.08 7.43 10.99
CA ILE A 48 5.24 8.88 11.14
C ILE A 48 5.63 9.56 9.82
N SER A 49 6.55 8.97 9.06
CA SER A 49 7.13 9.60 7.88
C SER A 49 6.57 9.13 6.55
N HIS A 50 5.90 7.97 6.51
CA HIS A 50 5.45 7.36 5.27
C HIS A 50 4.37 6.32 5.52
N LEU A 51 3.74 5.86 4.43
CA LEU A 51 2.94 4.64 4.45
C LEU A 51 3.85 3.45 4.23
N LYS A 52 3.70 2.43 5.04
CA LYS A 52 4.44 1.19 4.90
C LYS A 52 3.48 0.09 4.48
N ILE A 53 3.77 -0.55 3.37
CA ILE A 53 2.97 -1.67 2.85
C ILE A 53 3.85 -2.91 2.84
N GLU A 54 3.40 -3.95 3.52
CA GLU A 54 4.09 -5.23 3.55
C GLU A 54 3.25 -6.27 2.84
N LEU A 55 3.83 -7.02 1.94
CA LEU A 55 3.12 -8.03 1.17
C LEU A 55 4.07 -9.17 0.77
N PRO A 56 3.53 -10.36 0.49
CA PRO A 56 4.36 -11.44 -0.05
C PRO A 56 4.98 -11.02 -1.38
N THR A 57 6.27 -11.27 -1.56
CA THR A 57 6.99 -10.88 -2.77
C THR A 57 6.37 -11.48 -4.03
N CYS A 58 5.77 -12.66 -3.95
CA CYS A 58 5.09 -13.27 -5.09
C CYS A 58 3.86 -12.49 -5.56
N GLY A 59 3.31 -11.61 -4.72
CA GLY A 59 2.19 -10.74 -5.07
C GLY A 59 2.59 -9.35 -5.55
N LEU A 60 3.91 -9.09 -5.65
CA LEU A 60 4.39 -7.74 -5.94
C LEU A 60 3.92 -7.20 -7.29
N ALA A 61 3.91 -8.02 -8.34
CA ALA A 61 3.49 -7.58 -9.67
C ALA A 61 2.00 -7.14 -9.67
N ALA A 62 1.13 -7.93 -9.02
CA ALA A 62 -0.27 -7.59 -8.90
C ALA A 62 -0.46 -6.34 -8.03
N ALA A 63 0.32 -6.23 -6.95
CA ALA A 63 0.29 -5.05 -6.09
C ALA A 63 0.72 -3.79 -6.83
N ALA A 64 1.75 -3.88 -7.67
CA ALA A 64 2.21 -2.76 -8.47
C ALA A 64 1.09 -2.23 -9.39
N THR A 65 0.31 -3.12 -9.99
CA THR A 65 -0.83 -2.75 -10.82
C THR A 65 -1.88 -1.98 -10.01
N VAL A 66 -2.23 -2.48 -8.83
CA VAL A 66 -3.20 -1.81 -7.96
C VAL A 66 -2.71 -0.44 -7.53
N LEU A 67 -1.45 -0.34 -7.12
CA LEU A 67 -0.86 0.92 -6.67
C LEU A 67 -0.77 1.92 -7.82
N ALA A 68 -0.48 1.47 -9.03
CA ALA A 68 -0.48 2.33 -10.21
C ALA A 68 -1.88 2.84 -10.53
N ASP A 69 -2.91 1.99 -10.42
CA ASP A 69 -4.30 2.39 -10.61
C ASP A 69 -4.74 3.45 -9.59
N LEU A 70 -4.20 3.37 -8.38
CA LEU A 70 -4.48 4.35 -7.33
C LEU A 70 -3.65 5.63 -7.47
N GLY A 71 -2.71 5.67 -8.41
CA GLY A 71 -1.84 6.82 -8.62
C GLY A 71 -0.72 6.95 -7.60
N LEU A 72 -0.38 5.86 -6.90
CA LEU A 72 0.63 5.87 -5.85
C LEU A 72 2.04 5.62 -6.39
N ILE A 73 2.11 5.02 -7.56
CA ILE A 73 3.39 4.76 -8.23
C ILE A 73 3.29 5.06 -9.72
#